data_6165557eade792d278aa94ef6a9c5f3a
#
_entry.id   6165557eade792d278aa94ef6a9c5f3a
#
_cell.length_a   1.000
_cell.length_b   1.000
_cell.length_c   1.000
_cell.angle_alpha   90.00
_cell.angle_beta   90.00
_cell.angle_gamma   90.00
#
_symmetry.space_group_name_H-M   'P 1'
#
loop_
_entity.id
_entity.type
_entity.pdbx_description
1 polymer ?
#
loop_
_entity_poly.entity_id
_entity_poly.type
_entity_poly.pdbx_seq_one_letter_code
_entity_poly.pdbx_strand_id
1 'polypeptide(L)'
;MKKMIFMAAALAMSMGAYAQGGNTRMGGSDGDIQSIAERVTNIEKKNDAFNVYFNYAASAQAEHNSLSGDWTTKIANKQFRLEIKGNLTDKLYYRLRHRMNKATDAKGEDNFAKATDIMMVGYNFNDKLSLSAGKMCQIWGGFEFDENPMYIYQYSDMVDNMDNFMAGVVLSYKPIASQEIAVEISNANNGKFVDEYGSGATVVSKEGKVEALEQAKNPLTYIVNWNGSFFNGLLNTRWAWGIQTQAKHKYSRMLTLGQQLNLPKFQWYFDYMGAFDDLDRLKIASSEFSAAGFADNAGDNAYLGKVHYNSFITKANWQFAPSWNLMVKGMYETASVSKIEKLKDYRKSYGYMGSLEYYP
;
A
#
# COMPACT_ATOMS: atom_id res chain seq x y z
N MET A 1 -22.63 -13.73 4.51
CA MET A 1 -22.03 -15.07 4.80
C MET A 1 -20.64 -14.85 5.34
N LYS A 2 -20.36 -15.31 6.55
CA LYS A 2 -19.09 -15.05 7.23
C LYS A 2 -18.02 -15.99 6.67
N LYS A 3 -17.09 -15.47 5.86
CA LYS A 3 -15.87 -16.20 5.51
C LYS A 3 -14.87 -16.00 6.66
N MET A 4 -14.80 -16.97 7.56
CA MET A 4 -13.68 -17.05 8.50
C MET A 4 -12.58 -17.86 7.82
N ILE A 5 -11.53 -17.19 7.39
CA ILE A 5 -10.30 -17.83 6.95
C ILE A 5 -9.39 -17.89 8.18
N PHE A 6 -9.18 -19.07 8.73
CA PHE A 6 -8.14 -19.30 9.72
C PHE A 6 -6.83 -19.57 8.98
N MET A 7 -5.88 -18.64 9.06
CA MET A 7 -4.50 -18.91 8.68
C MET A 7 -3.78 -19.57 9.85
N ALA A 8 -3.41 -20.83 9.69
CA ALA A 8 -2.52 -21.50 10.63
C ALA A 8 -1.06 -21.19 10.23
N ALA A 9 -0.31 -20.77 11.22
CA ALA A 9 1.14 -20.58 11.30
C ALA A 9 1.93 -20.64 10.00
N ALA A 10 2.27 -19.47 9.46
CA ALA A 10 3.34 -19.34 8.48
C ALA A 10 4.67 -19.29 9.23
N LEU A 11 5.51 -20.31 9.09
CA LEU A 11 6.90 -20.22 9.46
C LEU A 11 7.59 -19.39 8.35
N ALA A 12 7.69 -18.10 8.51
CA ALA A 12 8.49 -17.26 7.65
C ALA A 12 9.94 -17.34 8.12
N MET A 13 10.76 -18.14 7.46
CA MET A 13 12.20 -17.97 7.59
C MET A 13 12.57 -16.75 6.72
N SER A 14 12.62 -15.59 7.33
CA SER A 14 13.29 -14.44 6.74
C SER A 14 14.77 -14.59 6.95
N MET A 15 15.51 -15.08 5.96
CA MET A 15 16.95 -14.81 5.91
C MET A 15 17.09 -13.30 5.70
N GLY A 16 17.51 -12.61 6.75
CA GLY A 16 17.64 -11.17 6.77
C GLY A 16 18.61 -10.66 5.71
N ALA A 17 18.07 -10.12 4.66
CA ALA A 17 18.80 -9.22 3.79
C ALA A 17 18.19 -7.83 4.00
N TYR A 18 18.76 -7.12 4.75
CA TYR A 18 19.14 -5.73 4.97
C TYR A 18 18.31 -4.69 4.19
N ALA A 19 17.38 -4.05 4.88
CA ALA A 19 16.73 -2.85 4.41
C ALA A 19 17.32 -1.64 5.14
N GLN A 20 17.76 -0.65 4.40
CA GLN A 20 18.27 0.59 4.94
C GLN A 20 17.34 1.75 4.60
N GLY A 21 17.16 2.62 5.58
CA GLY A 21 16.44 3.85 5.45
C GLY A 21 17.03 4.76 4.37
N GLY A 22 16.22 5.36 3.62
CA GLY A 22 16.49 6.45 2.70
C GLY A 22 15.16 7.02 2.29
N ASN A 23 15.08 8.30 2.26
CA ASN A 23 13.97 9.24 2.03
C ASN A 23 12.85 8.80 1.09
N THR A 24 12.29 7.62 1.20
CA THR A 24 11.11 7.25 0.44
C THR A 24 10.26 6.26 1.21
N ARG A 25 9.08 6.63 1.43
CA ARG A 25 8.00 5.89 2.03
C ARG A 25 7.77 4.59 1.28
N MET A 26 7.35 3.57 1.97
CA MET A 26 7.29 2.18 1.57
C MET A 26 8.64 1.49 1.44
N GLY A 27 9.17 1.10 2.54
CA GLY A 27 10.32 0.23 2.60
C GLY A 27 11.49 0.78 3.36
N GLY A 28 11.26 1.13 4.56
CA GLY A 28 12.24 1.60 5.50
C GLY A 28 11.94 3.04 5.89
N SER A 29 11.69 3.20 7.15
CA SER A 29 11.59 4.51 7.76
C SER A 29 12.96 5.14 7.80
N ASP A 30 13.03 6.40 7.43
CA ASP A 30 14.17 7.23 7.78
C ASP A 30 14.29 7.31 9.31
N GLY A 31 15.48 7.06 9.80
CA GLY A 31 16.06 7.24 11.13
C GLY A 31 15.16 7.35 12.36
N ASP A 32 14.13 8.15 12.33
CA ASP A 32 13.34 8.48 13.51
C ASP A 32 12.17 7.55 13.79
N ILE A 33 11.71 6.75 12.82
CA ILE A 33 10.53 5.88 12.96
C ILE A 33 10.82 4.48 12.39
N GLN A 34 11.90 3.88 12.84
CA GLN A 34 12.20 2.49 12.49
C GLN A 34 11.23 1.55 13.18
N SER A 35 10.74 0.55 12.44
CA SER A 35 10.02 -0.57 13.03
C SER A 35 10.91 -1.31 14.05
N ILE A 36 10.32 -2.04 14.97
CA ILE A 36 11.10 -2.87 15.92
C ILE A 36 12.00 -3.84 15.15
N ALA A 37 11.50 -4.43 14.08
CA ALA A 37 12.26 -5.33 13.21
C ALA A 37 13.51 -4.64 12.62
N GLU A 38 13.38 -3.43 12.08
CA GLU A 38 14.51 -2.66 11.56
C GLU A 38 15.52 -2.28 12.63
N ARG A 39 15.06 -1.90 13.82
CA ARG A 39 15.91 -1.59 14.96
C ARG A 39 16.72 -2.79 15.46
N VAL A 40 16.10 -3.97 15.49
CA VAL A 40 16.75 -5.20 15.96
C VAL A 40 17.75 -5.75 14.95
N THR A 41 17.40 -5.72 13.67
CA THR A 41 18.26 -6.22 12.60
C THR A 41 19.46 -5.33 12.29
N ASN A 42 19.44 -4.08 12.77
CA ASN A 42 20.55 -3.11 12.75
C ASN A 42 21.38 -3.11 11.46
N ILE A 43 20.72 -2.84 10.37
CA ILE A 43 21.33 -2.94 9.05
C ILE A 43 22.07 -1.64 8.72
N GLU A 44 23.38 -1.74 8.71
CA GLU A 44 24.25 -0.61 8.43
C GLU A 44 24.35 -0.31 6.92
N LYS A 45 24.30 0.96 6.59
CA LYS A 45 24.68 1.49 5.30
C LYS A 45 26.19 1.33 5.12
N LYS A 46 26.62 0.57 4.11
CA LYS A 46 28.05 0.29 3.87
C LYS A 46 28.74 1.36 3.04
N ASN A 47 27.99 2.08 2.22
CA ASN A 47 28.51 3.08 1.30
C ASN A 47 27.47 4.17 1.06
N ASP A 48 27.91 5.43 0.99
CA ASP A 48 26.97 6.53 0.74
C ASP A 48 26.44 6.54 -0.69
N ALA A 49 27.30 6.21 -1.65
CA ALA A 49 26.95 6.34 -3.07
C ALA A 49 26.20 5.14 -3.64
N PHE A 50 26.48 3.92 -3.16
CA PHE A 50 25.96 2.70 -3.79
C PHE A 50 25.77 1.56 -2.79
N ASN A 51 24.52 1.13 -2.61
CA ASN A 51 24.20 -0.03 -1.77
C ASN A 51 23.23 -0.95 -2.51
N VAL A 52 23.49 -2.25 -2.45
CA VAL A 52 22.66 -3.30 -3.06
C VAL A 52 22.09 -4.20 -1.98
N TYR A 53 20.79 -4.43 -2.03
CA TYR A 53 20.05 -5.26 -1.09
C TYR A 53 19.23 -6.31 -1.82
N PHE A 54 19.23 -7.52 -1.30
CA PHE A 54 18.34 -8.59 -1.71
C PHE A 54 17.31 -8.83 -0.59
N ASN A 55 16.07 -8.49 -0.85
CA ASN A 55 14.96 -8.75 0.05
C ASN A 55 14.30 -10.08 -0.36
N TYR A 56 14.48 -11.11 0.44
CA TYR A 56 13.93 -12.44 0.19
C TYR A 56 13.10 -12.93 1.37
N ALA A 57 11.92 -13.47 1.09
CA ALA A 57 11.09 -14.14 2.07
C ALA A 57 10.45 -15.38 1.46
N ALA A 58 10.55 -16.50 2.16
CA ALA A 58 9.84 -17.73 1.85
C ALA A 58 8.88 -18.09 3.00
N SER A 59 7.85 -18.84 2.69
CA SER A 59 6.88 -19.31 3.69
C SER A 59 6.48 -20.75 3.43
N ALA A 60 6.29 -21.51 4.51
CA ALA A 60 5.48 -22.73 4.51
C ALA A 60 4.11 -22.37 5.09
N GLN A 61 3.06 -22.67 4.38
CA GLN A 61 1.69 -22.27 4.73
C GLN A 61 0.79 -23.49 4.83
N ALA A 62 -0.12 -23.49 5.81
CA ALA A 62 -1.25 -24.37 5.88
C ALA A 62 -2.50 -23.49 6.05
N GLU A 63 -3.46 -23.63 5.17
CA GLU A 63 -4.69 -22.84 5.14
C GLU A 63 -5.89 -23.78 5.30
N HIS A 64 -6.82 -23.42 6.18
CA HIS A 64 -8.08 -24.11 6.36
C HIS A 64 -9.24 -23.28 5.82
N ASN A 65 -9.98 -23.84 4.89
CA ASN A 65 -11.22 -23.23 4.42
C ASN A 65 -12.39 -23.73 5.28
N SER A 66 -12.92 -22.87 6.12
CA SER A 66 -14.03 -23.21 7.03
C SER A 66 -15.35 -23.50 6.33
N LEU A 67 -15.51 -23.14 5.05
CA LEU A 67 -16.72 -23.42 4.27
C LEU A 67 -16.70 -24.81 3.64
N SER A 68 -15.53 -25.22 3.09
CA SER A 68 -15.36 -26.55 2.50
C SER A 68 -14.83 -27.59 3.51
N GLY A 69 -14.24 -27.14 4.61
CA GLY A 69 -13.57 -28.01 5.57
C GLY A 69 -12.18 -28.48 5.13
N ASP A 70 -11.68 -28.00 3.98
CA ASP A 70 -10.45 -28.48 3.40
C ASP A 70 -9.21 -27.78 3.96
N TRP A 71 -8.11 -28.52 4.01
CA TRP A 71 -6.78 -28.00 4.29
C TRP A 71 -5.95 -27.98 3.02
N THR A 72 -5.30 -26.87 2.77
CA THR A 72 -4.30 -26.73 1.70
C THR A 72 -2.95 -26.36 2.30
N THR A 73 -1.87 -26.94 1.77
CA THR A 73 -0.51 -26.65 2.22
C THR A 73 0.35 -26.27 1.03
N LYS A 74 1.23 -25.27 1.20
CA LYS A 74 2.19 -24.86 0.17
C LYS A 74 3.47 -24.32 0.80
N ILE A 75 4.58 -24.49 0.08
CA ILE A 75 5.82 -23.77 0.31
C ILE A 75 5.94 -22.77 -0.85
N ALA A 76 6.11 -21.51 -0.53
CA ALA A 76 6.12 -20.45 -1.54
C ALA A 76 7.20 -19.41 -1.27
N ASN A 77 7.78 -18.89 -2.34
CA ASN A 77 8.51 -17.62 -2.30
C ASN A 77 7.49 -16.50 -2.13
N LYS A 78 7.54 -15.83 -0.99
CA LYS A 78 6.63 -14.72 -0.68
C LYS A 78 7.11 -13.42 -1.32
N GLN A 79 8.40 -13.15 -1.24
CA GLN A 79 9.00 -11.95 -1.81
C GLN A 79 10.43 -12.23 -2.27
N PHE A 80 10.79 -11.64 -3.41
CA PHE A 80 12.16 -11.57 -3.87
C PHE A 80 12.35 -10.26 -4.63
N ARG A 81 13.09 -9.32 -4.01
CA ARG A 81 13.32 -7.98 -4.55
C ARG A 81 14.79 -7.64 -4.55
N LEU A 82 15.24 -7.05 -5.64
CA LEU A 82 16.52 -6.36 -5.74
C LEU A 82 16.27 -4.88 -5.45
N GLU A 83 17.01 -4.31 -4.52
CA GLU A 83 16.99 -2.87 -4.24
C GLU A 83 18.39 -2.29 -4.33
N ILE A 84 18.52 -1.17 -5.05
CA ILE A 84 19.76 -0.43 -5.18
C ILE A 84 19.45 1.03 -4.81
N LYS A 85 20.23 1.60 -3.90
CA LYS A 85 20.05 2.99 -3.47
C LYS A 85 21.34 3.62 -2.99
N GLY A 86 21.39 4.94 -3.03
CA GLY A 86 22.52 5.72 -2.55
C GLY A 86 22.40 7.21 -2.87
N ASN A 87 23.41 7.96 -2.45
CA ASN A 87 23.58 9.37 -2.72
C ASN A 87 24.66 9.54 -3.78
N LEU A 88 24.33 10.15 -4.92
CA LEU A 88 25.30 10.49 -5.95
C LEU A 88 26.11 11.75 -5.56
N THR A 89 25.49 12.65 -4.80
CA THR A 89 26.11 13.83 -4.17
C THR A 89 25.43 14.06 -2.83
N ASP A 90 25.87 15.06 -2.06
CA ASP A 90 25.22 15.44 -0.79
C ASP A 90 23.74 15.83 -0.95
N LYS A 91 23.35 16.20 -2.17
CA LYS A 91 21.99 16.64 -2.47
C LYS A 91 21.20 15.70 -3.37
N LEU A 92 21.88 14.90 -4.18
CA LEU A 92 21.24 14.04 -5.18
C LEU A 92 21.28 12.58 -4.72
N TYR A 93 20.11 11.97 -4.59
CA TYR A 93 19.95 10.57 -4.22
C TYR A 93 19.09 9.81 -5.22
N TYR A 94 19.18 8.49 -5.20
CA TYR A 94 18.41 7.62 -6.09
C TYR A 94 17.99 6.34 -5.38
N ARG A 95 16.94 5.71 -5.91
CA ARG A 95 16.45 4.41 -5.46
C ARG A 95 15.87 3.63 -6.62
N LEU A 96 16.29 2.38 -6.77
CA LEU A 96 15.74 1.37 -7.65
C LEU A 96 15.27 0.19 -6.81
N ARG A 97 14.04 -0.30 -7.04
CA ARG A 97 13.55 -1.55 -6.47
C ARG A 97 12.77 -2.33 -7.50
N HIS A 98 13.20 -3.56 -7.73
CA HIS A 98 12.64 -4.45 -8.74
C HIS A 98 12.25 -5.79 -8.13
N ARG A 99 11.06 -6.31 -8.45
CA ARG A 99 10.58 -7.63 -8.02
C ARG A 99 11.10 -8.70 -8.96
N MET A 100 11.95 -9.59 -8.48
CA MET A 100 12.50 -10.70 -9.25
C MET A 100 11.50 -11.85 -9.43
N ASN A 101 10.43 -11.90 -8.64
CA ASN A 101 9.39 -12.93 -8.70
C ASN A 101 8.08 -12.44 -9.36
N LYS A 102 8.14 -11.36 -10.15
CA LYS A 102 7.02 -10.84 -10.94
C LYS A 102 7.42 -10.79 -12.41
N ALA A 103 6.47 -11.07 -13.30
CA ALA A 103 6.70 -10.98 -14.75
C ALA A 103 7.17 -9.58 -15.16
N THR A 104 8.14 -9.54 -16.06
CA THR A 104 8.81 -8.30 -16.53
C THR A 104 8.45 -7.92 -17.96
N ASP A 105 7.73 -8.79 -18.67
CA ASP A 105 7.32 -8.64 -20.08
C ASP A 105 6.26 -7.55 -20.28
N ALA A 106 5.43 -7.29 -19.26
CA ALA A 106 4.41 -6.28 -19.33
C ALA A 106 4.96 -4.89 -18.98
N LYS A 107 4.82 -3.95 -19.92
CA LYS A 107 5.14 -2.53 -19.72
C LYS A 107 3.88 -1.75 -19.38
N GLY A 108 4.03 -0.76 -18.48
CA GLY A 108 3.04 0.26 -18.26
C GLY A 108 3.10 1.37 -19.33
N GLU A 109 2.17 2.30 -19.30
CA GLU A 109 2.25 3.55 -20.10
C GLU A 109 3.43 4.44 -19.69
N ASP A 110 3.93 4.26 -18.47
CA ASP A 110 5.12 4.90 -17.94
C ASP A 110 6.43 4.33 -18.49
N ASN A 111 6.37 3.35 -19.39
CA ASN A 111 7.48 2.57 -19.96
C ASN A 111 8.31 1.74 -18.95
N PHE A 112 7.91 1.68 -17.69
CA PHE A 112 8.53 0.77 -16.74
C PHE A 112 7.96 -0.65 -16.84
N ALA A 113 8.78 -1.65 -16.59
CA ALA A 113 8.29 -3.00 -16.37
C ALA A 113 7.35 -3.03 -15.14
N LYS A 114 6.24 -3.77 -15.21
CA LYS A 114 5.29 -3.91 -14.09
C LYS A 114 5.94 -4.51 -12.82
N ALA A 115 7.09 -5.17 -12.97
CA ALA A 115 7.89 -5.67 -11.86
C ALA A 115 8.75 -4.60 -11.17
N THR A 116 8.94 -3.43 -11.80
CA THR A 116 9.67 -2.31 -11.19
C THR A 116 8.75 -1.53 -10.27
N ASP A 117 8.96 -1.65 -8.96
CA ASP A 117 8.20 -0.91 -7.95
C ASP A 117 8.70 0.55 -7.86
N ILE A 118 10.01 0.73 -7.79
CA ILE A 118 10.61 2.05 -7.58
C ILE A 118 11.76 2.23 -8.58
N MET A 119 11.76 3.37 -9.25
CA MET A 119 12.91 3.91 -9.98
C MET A 119 12.79 5.42 -9.96
N MET A 120 13.49 6.05 -9.03
CA MET A 120 13.37 7.47 -8.75
C MET A 120 14.73 8.12 -8.50
N VAL A 121 14.75 9.41 -8.71
CA VAL A 121 15.80 10.30 -8.25
C VAL A 121 15.18 11.38 -7.37
N GLY A 122 15.94 11.84 -6.39
CA GLY A 122 15.52 12.93 -5.53
C GLY A 122 16.64 13.95 -5.34
N TYR A 123 16.24 15.20 -5.11
CA TYR A 123 17.15 16.30 -4.90
C TYR A 123 16.74 17.12 -3.68
N ASN A 124 17.67 17.29 -2.74
CA ASN A 124 17.53 18.12 -1.56
C ASN A 124 18.03 19.54 -1.90
N PHE A 125 17.12 20.49 -2.07
CA PHE A 125 17.51 21.89 -2.28
C PHE A 125 18.21 22.45 -1.04
N ASN A 126 17.68 22.09 0.11
CA ASN A 126 18.20 22.39 1.44
C ASN A 126 17.57 21.42 2.44
N ASP A 127 17.83 21.58 3.76
CA ASP A 127 17.33 20.72 4.83
C ASP A 127 15.78 20.72 4.98
N LYS A 128 15.11 21.69 4.36
CA LYS A 128 13.66 21.85 4.45
C LYS A 128 12.90 21.46 3.18
N LEU A 129 13.53 21.54 2.02
CA LEU A 129 12.86 21.38 0.75
C LEU A 129 13.53 20.31 -0.09
N SER A 130 12.77 19.33 -0.53
CA SER A 130 13.22 18.28 -1.44
C SER A 130 12.20 17.97 -2.52
N LEU A 131 12.70 17.50 -3.66
CA LEU A 131 11.91 17.06 -4.81
C LEU A 131 12.32 15.64 -5.17
N SER A 132 11.36 14.77 -5.38
CA SER A 132 11.58 13.41 -5.92
C SER A 132 10.79 13.24 -7.21
N ALA A 133 11.36 12.57 -8.20
CA ALA A 133 10.72 12.29 -9.47
C ALA A 133 11.05 10.88 -9.97
N GLY A 134 10.12 10.25 -10.67
CA GLY A 134 10.23 8.91 -11.21
C GLY A 134 9.08 8.00 -10.74
N LYS A 135 9.26 6.69 -10.89
CA LYS A 135 8.30 5.72 -10.37
C LYS A 135 8.56 5.48 -8.88
N MET A 136 7.54 5.69 -8.07
CA MET A 136 7.64 5.54 -6.61
C MET A 136 6.31 5.15 -6.01
N CYS A 137 6.31 4.78 -4.74
CA CYS A 137 5.08 4.57 -4.02
C CYS A 137 4.36 5.91 -3.79
N GLN A 138 3.08 5.94 -4.06
CA GLN A 138 2.23 7.09 -3.75
C GLN A 138 2.18 7.35 -2.24
N ILE A 139 2.10 8.62 -1.85
CA ILE A 139 2.20 9.04 -0.44
C ILE A 139 0.84 9.07 0.29
N TRP A 140 0.06 7.99 0.19
CA TRP A 140 -1.27 7.89 0.77
C TRP A 140 -1.33 7.93 2.31
N GLY A 141 -0.19 7.89 2.98
CA GLY A 141 -0.12 7.90 4.45
C GLY A 141 -0.56 6.57 5.08
N GLY A 142 -0.64 6.57 6.42
CA GLY A 142 -0.85 5.35 7.20
C GLY A 142 0.46 4.60 7.48
N PHE A 143 0.51 3.92 8.59
CA PHE A 143 1.70 3.14 8.98
C PHE A 143 1.76 1.81 8.27
N GLU A 144 0.61 1.16 8.00
CA GLU A 144 0.59 -0.04 7.18
C GLU A 144 1.12 0.21 5.77
N PHE A 145 0.76 1.35 5.19
CA PHE A 145 1.17 1.74 3.85
C PHE A 145 2.67 2.04 3.76
N ASP A 146 3.24 2.63 4.81
CA ASP A 146 4.66 3.00 4.88
C ASP A 146 5.56 1.85 5.36
N GLU A 147 4.99 0.80 5.96
CA GLU A 147 5.78 -0.32 6.50
C GLU A 147 6.48 -1.11 5.39
N ASN A 148 7.70 -1.58 5.68
CA ASN A 148 8.42 -2.42 4.74
C ASN A 148 7.64 -3.72 4.47
N PRO A 149 7.32 -4.03 3.21
CA PRO A 149 6.57 -5.23 2.84
C PRO A 149 7.17 -6.56 3.35
N MET A 150 8.45 -6.57 3.74
CA MET A 150 9.08 -7.74 4.35
C MET A 150 8.47 -8.11 5.70
N TYR A 151 7.93 -7.13 6.43
CA TYR A 151 7.38 -7.29 7.79
C TYR A 151 5.85 -7.30 7.82
N ILE A 152 5.21 -7.36 6.63
CA ILE A 152 3.77 -7.44 6.51
C ILE A 152 3.39 -8.84 6.03
N TYR A 153 2.68 -9.58 6.88
CA TYR A 153 2.19 -10.92 6.54
C TYR A 153 0.93 -10.85 5.68
N GLN A 154 0.05 -9.90 5.96
CA GLN A 154 -1.17 -9.63 5.21
C GLN A 154 -1.49 -8.13 5.29
N TYR A 155 -1.82 -7.55 4.15
CA TYR A 155 -2.33 -6.19 4.05
C TYR A 155 -3.84 -6.13 4.31
N SER A 156 -4.33 -4.92 4.63
CA SER A 156 -5.75 -4.60 4.55
C SER A 156 -6.24 -4.65 3.09
N ASP A 157 -7.55 -4.83 2.92
CA ASP A 157 -8.16 -4.88 1.58
C ASP A 157 -7.81 -3.65 0.73
N MET A 158 -7.78 -2.46 1.35
CA MET A 158 -7.46 -1.23 0.61
C MET A 158 -6.02 -1.22 0.12
N VAL A 159 -5.05 -1.60 0.95
CA VAL A 159 -3.63 -1.60 0.54
C VAL A 159 -3.32 -2.74 -0.41
N ASP A 160 -3.94 -3.91 -0.23
CA ASP A 160 -3.68 -5.10 -1.06
C ASP A 160 -4.23 -4.96 -2.48
N ASN A 161 -5.38 -4.28 -2.63
CA ASN A 161 -6.05 -4.09 -3.92
C ASN A 161 -5.70 -2.76 -4.63
N MET A 162 -4.86 -1.92 -4.02
CA MET A 162 -4.38 -0.70 -4.66
C MET A 162 -3.12 -0.96 -5.49
N ASP A 163 -3.13 -0.53 -6.76
CA ASP A 163 -1.87 -0.29 -7.47
C ASP A 163 -1.34 1.09 -7.05
N ASN A 164 -0.21 1.10 -6.35
CA ASN A 164 0.29 2.27 -5.64
C ASN A 164 1.71 2.70 -6.01
N PHE A 165 2.33 2.04 -7.01
CA PHE A 165 3.64 2.41 -7.54
C PHE A 165 3.45 3.12 -8.88
N MET A 166 3.49 4.45 -8.87
CA MET A 166 3.18 5.29 -10.02
C MET A 166 4.36 6.20 -10.39
N ALA A 167 4.47 6.51 -11.68
CA ALA A 167 5.36 7.58 -12.13
C ALA A 167 4.76 8.92 -11.73
N GLY A 168 5.59 9.77 -11.11
CA GLY A 168 5.13 11.04 -10.58
C GLY A 168 6.25 11.90 -10.01
N VAL A 169 5.83 12.95 -9.33
CA VAL A 169 6.69 13.93 -8.66
C VAL A 169 6.15 14.19 -7.26
N VAL A 170 7.04 14.22 -6.27
CA VAL A 170 6.74 14.57 -4.89
C VAL A 170 7.59 15.76 -4.47
N LEU A 171 6.94 16.82 -4.04
CA LEU A 171 7.57 17.96 -3.37
C LEU A 171 7.33 17.83 -1.87
N SER A 172 8.41 17.80 -1.09
CA SER A 172 8.34 17.69 0.37
C SER A 172 8.93 18.94 1.01
N TYR A 173 8.21 19.49 2.00
CA TYR A 173 8.61 20.65 2.78
C TYR A 173 8.56 20.35 4.28
N LYS A 174 9.68 20.55 4.96
CA LYS A 174 9.85 20.41 6.42
C LYS A 174 10.01 21.79 7.06
N PRO A 175 8.92 22.43 7.50
CA PRO A 175 9.02 23.74 8.19
C PRO A 175 9.92 23.65 9.43
N ILE A 176 9.81 22.55 10.16
CA ILE A 176 10.66 22.14 11.27
C ILE A 176 10.99 20.65 11.13
N ALA A 177 12.03 20.17 11.80
CA ALA A 177 12.52 18.78 11.66
C ALA A 177 11.45 17.72 11.98
N SER A 178 10.52 18.02 12.87
CA SER A 178 9.46 17.08 13.30
C SER A 178 8.18 17.14 12.48
N GLN A 179 8.11 17.99 11.46
CA GLN A 179 6.88 18.16 10.64
C GLN A 179 7.24 18.16 9.16
N GLU A 180 6.50 17.40 8.37
CA GLU A 180 6.67 17.35 6.93
C GLU A 180 5.30 17.45 6.24
N ILE A 181 5.21 18.32 5.26
CA ILE A 181 4.08 18.41 4.34
C ILE A 181 4.62 18.02 2.96
N ALA A 182 3.99 17.06 2.32
CA ALA A 182 4.36 16.64 0.98
C ALA A 182 3.16 16.69 0.03
N VAL A 183 3.43 17.07 -1.21
CA VAL A 183 2.44 17.09 -2.29
C VAL A 183 2.94 16.20 -3.41
N GLU A 184 2.09 15.30 -3.87
CA GLU A 184 2.36 14.42 -5.00
C GLU A 184 1.42 14.70 -6.17
N ILE A 185 2.00 14.65 -7.37
CA ILE A 185 1.27 14.53 -8.63
C ILE A 185 1.84 13.32 -9.35
N SER A 186 1.00 12.32 -9.61
CA SER A 186 1.41 11.08 -10.26
C SER A 186 0.36 10.59 -11.26
N ASN A 187 0.71 9.60 -12.08
CA ASN A 187 -0.25 8.93 -12.94
C ASN A 187 -1.34 8.27 -12.09
N ALA A 188 -2.55 8.20 -12.62
CA ALA A 188 -3.65 7.50 -11.96
C ALA A 188 -3.54 5.98 -12.09
N ASN A 189 -3.02 5.49 -13.22
CA ASN A 189 -2.88 4.07 -13.52
C ASN A 189 -1.53 3.80 -14.18
N ASN A 190 -1.04 2.58 -14.08
CA ASN A 190 0.17 2.12 -14.78
C ASN A 190 -0.12 1.62 -16.21
N GLY A 191 -1.32 1.10 -16.48
CA GLY A 191 -1.74 0.56 -17.76
C GLY A 191 -2.54 1.55 -18.60
N LYS A 192 -2.76 1.20 -19.87
CA LYS A 192 -3.71 1.92 -20.71
C LYS A 192 -5.12 1.78 -20.17
N PHE A 193 -5.97 2.76 -20.44
CA PHE A 193 -7.35 2.74 -20.00
C PHE A 193 -8.10 1.45 -20.38
N VAL A 194 -7.86 0.95 -21.59
CA VAL A 194 -8.46 -0.29 -22.09
C VAL A 194 -7.91 -1.55 -21.39
N ASP A 195 -6.63 -1.50 -20.97
CA ASP A 195 -6.03 -2.62 -20.22
C ASP A 195 -6.54 -2.64 -18.78
N GLU A 196 -6.90 -1.47 -18.25
CA GLU A 196 -7.39 -1.31 -16.87
C GLU A 196 -8.86 -1.69 -16.73
N TYR A 197 -9.70 -1.26 -17.68
CA TYR A 197 -11.16 -1.39 -17.58
C TYR A 197 -11.80 -2.29 -18.64
N GLY A 198 -11.06 -2.70 -19.65
CA GLY A 198 -11.58 -3.44 -20.79
C GLY A 198 -12.18 -2.55 -21.88
N SER A 199 -12.40 -3.14 -23.07
CA SER A 199 -13.05 -2.47 -24.17
C SER A 199 -14.55 -2.34 -23.91
N GLY A 200 -15.12 -1.16 -24.20
CA GLY A 200 -16.55 -0.91 -24.01
C GLY A 200 -16.98 -0.92 -22.54
N ALA A 201 -16.06 -0.62 -21.63
CA ALA A 201 -16.32 -0.64 -20.19
C ALA A 201 -17.44 0.33 -19.79
N THR A 202 -18.24 -0.07 -18.82
CA THR A 202 -19.36 0.68 -18.29
C THR A 202 -19.34 0.77 -16.77
N VAL A 203 -20.11 1.69 -16.21
CA VAL A 203 -20.33 1.78 -14.77
C VAL A 203 -21.81 1.81 -14.44
N VAL A 204 -22.20 0.99 -13.47
CA VAL A 204 -23.52 1.00 -12.86
C VAL A 204 -23.43 1.76 -11.54
N SER A 205 -23.77 3.05 -11.58
CA SER A 205 -23.68 3.94 -10.41
C SER A 205 -25.01 4.05 -9.64
N LYS A 206 -26.08 3.53 -10.19
CA LYS A 206 -27.43 3.44 -9.63
C LYS A 206 -28.16 2.30 -10.30
N GLU A 207 -29.06 1.64 -9.59
CA GLU A 207 -29.90 0.58 -10.09
C GLU A 207 -30.61 1.01 -11.38
N GLY A 208 -30.53 0.17 -12.45
CA GLY A 208 -31.08 0.44 -13.77
C GLY A 208 -30.33 1.51 -14.60
N LYS A 209 -29.25 2.14 -14.09
CA LYS A 209 -28.52 3.19 -14.80
C LYS A 209 -27.11 2.76 -15.17
N VAL A 210 -26.88 2.62 -16.46
CA VAL A 210 -25.56 2.33 -17.05
C VAL A 210 -24.97 3.59 -17.69
N GLU A 211 -23.70 3.85 -17.46
CA GLU A 211 -22.94 4.91 -18.12
C GLU A 211 -21.71 4.30 -18.78
N ALA A 212 -21.42 4.67 -20.03
CA ALA A 212 -20.18 4.28 -20.69
C ALA A 212 -18.98 4.94 -20.01
N LEU A 213 -17.91 4.20 -19.82
CA LEU A 213 -16.66 4.74 -19.32
C LEU A 213 -15.85 5.31 -20.49
N GLU A 214 -15.42 6.56 -20.33
CA GLU A 214 -14.54 7.24 -21.27
C GLU A 214 -13.21 7.57 -20.59
N GLN A 215 -12.13 7.45 -21.35
CA GLN A 215 -10.81 7.84 -20.87
C GLN A 215 -10.77 9.34 -20.50
N ALA A 216 -10.20 9.67 -19.35
CA ALA A 216 -9.93 11.05 -19.00
C ALA A 216 -8.77 11.59 -19.83
N LYS A 217 -8.79 12.88 -20.16
CA LYS A 217 -7.67 13.54 -20.86
C LYS A 217 -6.40 13.60 -20.01
N ASN A 218 -6.55 13.79 -18.71
CA ASN A 218 -5.47 13.92 -17.73
C ASN A 218 -5.73 12.95 -16.56
N PRO A 219 -5.40 11.64 -16.69
CA PRO A 219 -5.60 10.67 -15.64
C PRO A 219 -4.49 10.78 -14.59
N LEU A 220 -4.62 11.77 -13.70
CA LEU A 220 -3.65 12.07 -12.66
C LEU A 220 -4.23 11.84 -11.26
N THR A 221 -3.34 11.56 -10.33
CA THR A 221 -3.57 11.51 -8.89
C THR A 221 -2.89 12.69 -8.22
N TYR A 222 -3.58 13.34 -7.30
CA TYR A 222 -3.07 14.44 -6.48
C TYR A 222 -3.21 14.03 -5.02
N ILE A 223 -2.13 14.08 -4.27
CA ILE A 223 -2.11 13.73 -2.84
C ILE A 223 -1.42 14.83 -2.06
N VAL A 224 -2.00 15.20 -0.93
CA VAL A 224 -1.36 15.99 0.12
C VAL A 224 -1.19 15.08 1.33
N ASN A 225 0.01 15.08 1.87
CA ASN A 225 0.39 14.24 2.99
C ASN A 225 1.04 15.10 4.08
N TRP A 226 0.68 14.83 5.34
CA TRP A 226 1.31 15.42 6.51
C TRP A 226 1.84 14.34 7.41
N ASN A 227 3.13 14.42 7.72
CA ASN A 227 3.82 13.56 8.67
C ASN A 227 4.28 14.41 9.85
N GLY A 228 3.81 14.04 11.04
CA GLY A 228 4.19 14.68 12.29
C GLY A 228 4.90 13.71 13.22
N SER A 229 5.88 14.22 13.94
CA SER A 229 6.58 13.53 15.01
C SER A 229 6.55 14.41 16.25
N PHE A 230 6.06 13.88 17.37
CA PHE A 230 5.82 14.61 18.59
C PHE A 230 6.53 13.91 19.75
N PHE A 231 6.91 14.69 20.77
CA PHE A 231 7.57 14.18 21.99
C PHE A 231 8.80 13.32 21.68
N ASN A 232 9.69 13.84 20.82
CA ASN A 232 10.90 13.14 20.36
C ASN A 232 10.61 11.78 19.71
N GLY A 233 9.59 11.70 18.86
CA GLY A 233 9.23 10.48 18.12
C GLY A 233 8.36 9.50 18.89
N LEU A 234 7.91 9.85 20.10
CA LEU A 234 6.99 9.00 20.89
C LEU A 234 5.63 8.83 20.21
N LEU A 235 5.09 9.91 19.67
CA LEU A 235 3.84 9.91 18.90
C LEU A 235 4.11 10.40 17.49
N ASN A 236 3.64 9.65 16.51
CA ASN A 236 3.82 9.95 15.09
C ASN A 236 2.48 9.93 14.35
N THR A 237 2.35 10.78 13.35
CA THR A 237 1.19 10.83 12.45
C THR A 237 1.61 10.61 11.01
N ARG A 238 0.71 9.99 10.23
CA ARG A 238 0.82 9.78 8.78
C ARG A 238 -0.56 10.02 8.18
N TRP A 239 -0.86 11.27 7.91
CA TRP A 239 -2.17 11.67 7.39
C TRP A 239 -2.04 12.08 5.94
N ALA A 240 -3.00 11.66 5.14
CA ALA A 240 -3.06 12.07 3.74
C ALA A 240 -4.49 12.19 3.26
N TRP A 241 -4.67 13.05 2.31
CA TRP A 241 -5.87 13.15 1.50
C TRP A 241 -5.48 13.28 0.03
N GLY A 242 -6.22 12.61 -0.84
CA GLY A 242 -5.95 12.69 -2.26
C GLY A 242 -7.17 12.40 -3.12
N ILE A 243 -7.03 12.76 -4.38
CA ILE A 243 -8.01 12.52 -5.44
C ILE A 243 -7.32 11.91 -6.66
N GLN A 244 -7.89 10.85 -7.18
CA GLN A 244 -7.43 10.14 -8.37
C GLN A 244 -8.49 10.22 -9.46
N THR A 245 -8.11 10.62 -10.66
CA THR A 245 -8.97 10.63 -11.84
C THR A 245 -8.94 9.25 -12.50
N GLN A 246 -10.01 8.46 -12.33
CA GLN A 246 -10.10 7.10 -12.85
C GLN A 246 -10.56 7.04 -14.32
N ALA A 247 -11.59 7.81 -14.63
CA ALA A 247 -12.17 7.95 -15.95
C ALA A 247 -12.71 9.38 -16.10
N LYS A 248 -13.21 9.75 -17.25
CA LYS A 248 -13.85 11.05 -17.49
C LYS A 248 -15.00 11.25 -16.52
N HIS A 249 -14.92 12.30 -15.69
CA HIS A 249 -15.88 12.63 -14.62
C HIS A 249 -16.06 11.53 -13.54
N LYS A 250 -15.09 10.62 -13.41
CA LYS A 250 -15.07 9.60 -12.36
C LYS A 250 -13.81 9.76 -11.51
N TYR A 251 -13.99 9.96 -10.22
CA TYR A 251 -12.92 10.23 -9.26
C TYR A 251 -12.98 9.26 -8.09
N SER A 252 -11.83 8.87 -7.61
CA SER A 252 -11.66 8.28 -6.29
C SER A 252 -11.10 9.33 -5.34
N ARG A 253 -11.65 9.44 -4.15
CA ARG A 253 -11.15 10.30 -3.07
C ARG A 253 -10.81 9.44 -1.88
N MET A 254 -9.62 9.60 -1.36
CA MET A 254 -9.18 8.80 -0.22
C MET A 254 -8.65 9.70 0.89
N LEU A 255 -9.02 9.36 2.11
CA LEU A 255 -8.51 9.94 3.36
C LEU A 255 -7.81 8.83 4.15
N THR A 256 -6.62 9.11 4.61
CA THR A 256 -5.87 8.23 5.53
C THR A 256 -5.48 9.00 6.79
N LEU A 257 -5.71 8.40 7.95
CA LEU A 257 -5.35 8.95 9.25
C LEU A 257 -4.60 7.88 10.03
N GLY A 258 -3.27 7.96 10.05
CA GLY A 258 -2.41 7.03 10.78
C GLY A 258 -1.82 7.67 12.05
N GLN A 259 -1.87 6.95 13.16
CA GLN A 259 -1.24 7.34 14.42
C GLN A 259 -0.41 6.18 14.98
N GLN A 260 0.78 6.50 15.48
CA GLN A 260 1.67 5.50 16.06
C GLN A 260 2.22 5.97 17.42
N LEU A 261 2.13 5.09 18.39
CA LEU A 261 2.90 5.15 19.64
C LEU A 261 4.20 4.34 19.43
N ASN A 262 5.34 4.97 19.68
CA ASN A 262 6.66 4.41 19.42
C ASN A 262 7.53 4.45 20.69
N LEU A 263 7.45 3.40 21.51
CA LEU A 263 8.28 3.18 22.67
C LEU A 263 9.51 2.32 22.31
N PRO A 264 10.57 2.28 23.10
CA PRO A 264 11.79 1.52 22.79
C PRO A 264 11.59 0.03 22.51
N LYS A 265 10.64 -0.62 23.20
CA LYS A 265 10.34 -2.05 23.07
C LYS A 265 8.90 -2.35 22.67
N PHE A 266 8.10 -1.30 22.42
CA PHE A 266 6.69 -1.45 22.06
C PHE A 266 6.31 -0.42 21.02
N GLN A 267 5.77 -0.87 19.92
CA GLN A 267 5.17 -0.02 18.88
C GLN A 267 3.73 -0.42 18.71
N TRP A 268 2.86 0.56 18.60
CA TRP A 268 1.46 0.36 18.30
C TRP A 268 1.00 1.43 17.33
N TYR A 269 0.38 1.03 16.24
CA TYR A 269 -0.28 1.97 15.38
C TYR A 269 -1.76 1.64 15.17
N PHE A 270 -2.48 2.68 14.80
CA PHE A 270 -3.86 2.63 14.34
C PHE A 270 -3.97 3.47 13.07
N ASP A 271 -4.45 2.86 12.00
CA ASP A 271 -4.75 3.50 10.73
C ASP A 271 -6.24 3.44 10.45
N TYR A 272 -6.78 4.54 9.97
CA TYR A 272 -8.05 4.61 9.28
C TYR A 272 -7.80 4.99 7.83
N MET A 273 -8.38 4.23 6.90
CA MET A 273 -8.39 4.53 5.47
C MET A 273 -9.83 4.52 4.97
N GLY A 274 -10.28 5.62 4.36
CA GLY A 274 -11.60 5.75 3.78
C GLY A 274 -11.50 6.14 2.31
N ALA A 275 -12.16 5.40 1.42
CA ALA A 275 -12.24 5.70 -0.01
C ALA A 275 -13.68 5.93 -0.45
N PHE A 276 -13.88 6.93 -1.31
CA PHE A 276 -15.15 7.30 -1.92
C PHE A 276 -14.98 7.32 -3.42
N ASP A 277 -15.40 6.23 -4.07
CA ASP A 277 -15.12 5.92 -5.45
C ASP A 277 -16.34 6.18 -6.33
N ASP A 278 -16.22 7.06 -7.32
CA ASP A 278 -17.22 7.20 -8.37
C ASP A 278 -17.25 5.98 -9.29
N LEU A 279 -16.11 5.30 -9.41
CA LEU A 279 -15.90 4.03 -10.09
C LEU A 279 -15.08 3.13 -9.15
N ASP A 280 -15.51 1.91 -8.91
CA ASP A 280 -14.89 0.97 -7.98
C ASP A 280 -13.38 0.77 -8.26
N ARG A 281 -12.53 1.51 -7.53
CA ARG A 281 -11.08 1.50 -7.74
C ARG A 281 -10.44 0.21 -7.29
N LEU A 282 -10.89 -0.34 -6.18
CA LEU A 282 -10.34 -1.57 -5.60
C LEU A 282 -10.85 -2.82 -6.32
N LYS A 283 -11.90 -2.67 -7.13
CA LYS A 283 -12.59 -3.75 -7.86
C LYS A 283 -13.15 -4.86 -6.94
N ILE A 284 -13.20 -4.64 -5.63
CA ILE A 284 -13.72 -5.62 -4.65
C ILE A 284 -15.22 -5.79 -4.84
N ALA A 285 -15.98 -4.69 -4.82
CA ALA A 285 -17.43 -4.76 -4.99
C ALA A 285 -17.80 -5.34 -6.36
N SER A 286 -17.09 -4.93 -7.42
CA SER A 286 -17.32 -5.40 -8.78
C SER A 286 -16.90 -6.85 -9.02
N SER A 287 -15.97 -7.39 -8.23
CA SER A 287 -15.60 -8.81 -8.25
C SER A 287 -16.56 -9.71 -7.45
N GLU A 288 -17.13 -9.17 -6.35
CA GLU A 288 -18.08 -9.90 -5.51
C GLU A 288 -19.50 -9.91 -6.11
N PHE A 289 -19.85 -8.89 -6.91
CA PHE A 289 -21.17 -8.74 -7.53
C PHE A 289 -21.06 -8.33 -8.99
N SER A 290 -21.72 -9.08 -9.87
CA SER A 290 -21.84 -8.69 -11.26
C SER A 290 -22.68 -7.41 -11.38
N ALA A 291 -22.12 -6.35 -11.97
CA ALA A 291 -22.85 -5.11 -12.24
C ALA A 291 -24.06 -5.32 -13.17
N ALA A 292 -24.01 -6.34 -14.06
CA ALA A 292 -25.13 -6.73 -14.92
C ALA A 292 -26.37 -7.20 -14.14
N GLY A 293 -26.20 -7.67 -12.90
CA GLY A 293 -27.33 -8.00 -12.02
C GLY A 293 -28.15 -6.80 -11.53
N PHE A 294 -27.67 -5.58 -11.76
CA PHE A 294 -28.31 -4.33 -11.33
C PHE A 294 -28.72 -3.41 -12.49
N ALA A 295 -28.37 -3.77 -13.73
CA ALA A 295 -28.77 -3.02 -14.93
C ALA A 295 -28.63 -3.89 -16.19
N ASP A 296 -29.71 -4.03 -16.96
CA ASP A 296 -29.81 -4.97 -18.08
C ASP A 296 -28.81 -4.74 -19.22
N ASN A 297 -28.29 -3.52 -19.38
CA ASN A 297 -27.37 -3.14 -20.46
C ASN A 297 -25.96 -2.87 -19.99
N ALA A 298 -25.52 -3.47 -18.88
CA ALA A 298 -24.22 -3.19 -18.30
C ALA A 298 -23.04 -3.71 -19.15
N GLY A 299 -23.22 -4.83 -19.87
CA GLY A 299 -22.16 -5.47 -20.66
C GLY A 299 -21.18 -6.28 -19.81
N ASP A 300 -20.19 -6.91 -20.48
CA ASP A 300 -19.24 -7.83 -19.82
C ASP A 300 -18.20 -7.09 -18.96
N ASN A 301 -17.79 -5.89 -19.38
CA ASN A 301 -16.80 -5.06 -18.66
C ASN A 301 -17.52 -3.99 -17.82
N ALA A 302 -18.44 -4.42 -16.96
CA ALA A 302 -19.22 -3.51 -16.14
C ALA A 302 -18.68 -3.44 -14.70
N TYR A 303 -18.55 -2.22 -14.19
CA TYR A 303 -18.09 -1.95 -12.84
C TYR A 303 -19.21 -1.32 -12.00
N LEU A 304 -19.16 -1.54 -10.70
CA LEU A 304 -20.00 -0.80 -9.76
C LEU A 304 -19.44 0.59 -9.51
N GLY A 305 -20.30 1.57 -9.36
CA GLY A 305 -19.93 2.94 -9.01
C GLY A 305 -20.54 3.38 -7.69
N LYS A 306 -20.08 4.53 -7.16
CA LYS A 306 -20.48 5.06 -5.86
C LYS A 306 -20.20 4.09 -4.71
N VAL A 307 -19.01 3.50 -4.76
CA VAL A 307 -18.52 2.55 -3.77
C VAL A 307 -17.78 3.30 -2.65
N HIS A 308 -18.07 2.92 -1.43
CA HIS A 308 -17.37 3.43 -0.24
C HIS A 308 -16.67 2.28 0.45
N TYR A 309 -15.39 2.45 0.75
CA TYR A 309 -14.58 1.51 1.50
C TYR A 309 -14.07 2.16 2.77
N ASN A 310 -14.04 1.40 3.87
CA ASN A 310 -13.35 1.80 5.08
C ASN A 310 -12.51 0.64 5.59
N SER A 311 -11.26 0.92 5.95
CA SER A 311 -10.37 -0.01 6.63
C SER A 311 -9.90 0.63 7.94
N PHE A 312 -10.10 -0.08 9.03
CA PHE A 312 -9.60 0.24 10.36
C PHE A 312 -8.55 -0.82 10.71
N ILE A 313 -7.31 -0.41 10.86
CA ILE A 313 -6.17 -1.30 11.00
C ILE A 313 -5.44 -0.96 12.29
N THR A 314 -5.11 -1.96 13.08
CA THR A 314 -4.27 -1.77 14.28
C THR A 314 -3.22 -2.86 14.33
N LYS A 315 -1.98 -2.50 14.65
CA LYS A 315 -0.86 -3.43 14.82
C LYS A 315 -0.04 -3.03 16.02
N ALA A 316 0.23 -4.00 16.87
CA ALA A 316 1.12 -3.85 18.01
C ALA A 316 2.31 -4.81 17.87
N ASN A 317 3.50 -4.32 18.17
CA ASN A 317 4.74 -5.08 18.26
C ASN A 317 5.34 -4.90 19.63
N TRP A 318 5.67 -6.00 20.27
CA TRP A 318 6.30 -6.01 21.60
C TRP A 318 7.58 -6.86 21.61
N GLN A 319 8.71 -6.18 21.68
CA GLN A 319 10.02 -6.82 21.85
C GLN A 319 10.19 -7.22 23.32
N PHE A 320 9.70 -8.39 23.70
CA PHE A 320 9.74 -8.88 25.08
C PHE A 320 11.13 -9.43 25.48
N ALA A 321 11.97 -9.79 24.50
CA ALA A 321 13.36 -10.19 24.68
C ALA A 321 14.22 -9.61 23.54
N PRO A 322 15.56 -9.55 23.65
CA PRO A 322 16.42 -8.86 22.67
C PRO A 322 16.20 -9.27 21.21
N SER A 323 16.04 -10.57 20.95
CA SER A 323 15.82 -11.13 19.59
C SER A 323 14.38 -11.60 19.34
N TRP A 324 13.43 -11.34 20.26
CA TRP A 324 12.09 -11.83 20.16
C TRP A 324 11.04 -10.73 20.17
N ASN A 325 10.15 -10.79 19.24
CA ASN A 325 9.00 -9.89 19.12
C ASN A 325 7.69 -10.69 19.08
N LEU A 326 6.68 -10.19 19.77
CA LEU A 326 5.30 -10.60 19.62
C LEU A 326 4.57 -9.53 18.82
N MET A 327 3.98 -9.93 17.69
CA MET A 327 3.16 -9.05 16.87
C MET A 327 1.69 -9.49 16.94
N VAL A 328 0.80 -8.51 17.07
CA VAL A 328 -0.65 -8.70 16.96
C VAL A 328 -1.19 -7.65 16.00
N LYS A 329 -2.01 -8.06 15.05
CA LYS A 329 -2.68 -7.17 14.10
C LYS A 329 -4.17 -7.48 14.03
N GLY A 330 -4.99 -6.43 14.01
CA GLY A 330 -6.43 -6.51 13.79
C GLY A 330 -6.85 -5.58 12.67
N MET A 331 -7.83 -6.01 11.87
CA MET A 331 -8.43 -5.23 10.78
C MET A 331 -9.94 -5.37 10.83
N TYR A 332 -10.63 -4.25 10.62
CA TYR A 332 -12.07 -4.23 10.38
C TYR A 332 -12.32 -3.43 9.12
N GLU A 333 -12.99 -4.04 8.15
CA GLU A 333 -13.13 -3.47 6.81
C GLU A 333 -14.57 -3.54 6.35
N THR A 334 -15.04 -2.48 5.72
CA THR A 334 -16.41 -2.38 5.23
C THR A 334 -16.43 -1.94 3.78
N ALA A 335 -17.46 -2.37 3.04
CA ALA A 335 -17.76 -1.87 1.72
C ALA A 335 -19.27 -1.64 1.57
N SER A 336 -19.62 -0.59 0.83
CA SER A 336 -20.99 -0.19 0.58
C SER A 336 -21.12 0.43 -0.81
N VAL A 337 -22.13 0.03 -1.57
CA VAL A 337 -22.50 0.69 -2.84
C VAL A 337 -23.69 1.58 -2.56
N SER A 338 -23.45 2.88 -2.39
CA SER A 338 -24.41 3.82 -1.78
C SER A 338 -25.73 4.02 -2.54
N LYS A 339 -25.78 3.69 -3.85
CA LYS A 339 -26.94 3.93 -4.71
C LYS A 339 -27.65 2.66 -5.18
N ILE A 340 -27.26 1.51 -4.65
CA ILE A 340 -27.89 0.21 -4.90
C ILE A 340 -28.32 -0.35 -3.55
N GLU A 341 -29.64 -0.40 -3.30
CA GLU A 341 -30.20 -0.69 -1.96
C GLU A 341 -29.70 -2.02 -1.39
N LYS A 342 -29.65 -3.08 -2.22
CA LYS A 342 -29.19 -4.42 -1.83
C LYS A 342 -27.69 -4.48 -1.49
N LEU A 343 -26.91 -3.48 -1.89
CA LEU A 343 -25.47 -3.41 -1.68
C LEU A 343 -25.06 -2.32 -0.68
N LYS A 344 -26.00 -1.71 0.02
CA LYS A 344 -25.69 -0.85 1.16
C LYS A 344 -25.13 -1.70 2.30
N ASP A 345 -23.95 -1.30 2.79
CA ASP A 345 -23.25 -1.94 3.91
C ASP A 345 -23.17 -3.48 3.80
N TYR A 346 -23.02 -3.96 2.57
CA TYR A 346 -23.09 -5.38 2.23
C TYR A 346 -21.92 -6.20 2.80
N ARG A 347 -20.76 -5.51 3.01
CA ARG A 347 -19.52 -6.18 3.42
C ARG A 347 -19.04 -5.68 4.78
N LYS A 348 -18.78 -6.62 5.65
CA LYS A 348 -18.09 -6.43 6.93
C LYS A 348 -17.08 -7.58 7.07
N SER A 349 -15.81 -7.24 6.98
CA SER A 349 -14.70 -8.18 7.07
C SER A 349 -13.89 -7.92 8.34
N TYR A 350 -13.45 -9.01 8.97
CA TYR A 350 -12.60 -8.96 10.15
C TYR A 350 -11.36 -9.77 9.88
N GLY A 351 -10.19 -9.15 10.00
CA GLY A 351 -8.90 -9.81 9.94
C GLY A 351 -8.20 -9.72 11.29
N TYR A 352 -7.59 -10.80 11.73
CA TYR A 352 -6.75 -10.80 12.92
C TYR A 352 -5.61 -11.78 12.75
N MET A 353 -4.47 -11.44 13.27
CA MET A 353 -3.30 -12.29 13.25
C MET A 353 -2.41 -12.02 14.46
N GLY A 354 -1.63 -13.04 14.81
CA GLY A 354 -0.56 -12.93 15.78
C GLY A 354 0.66 -13.69 15.28
N SER A 355 1.85 -13.19 15.56
CA SER A 355 3.09 -13.88 15.25
C SER A 355 4.08 -13.77 16.40
N LEU A 356 4.86 -14.83 16.57
CA LEU A 356 6.06 -14.83 17.37
C LEU A 356 7.24 -14.76 16.40
N GLU A 357 8.03 -13.72 16.51
CA GLU A 357 9.10 -13.41 15.57
C GLU A 357 10.45 -13.49 16.25
N TYR A 358 11.40 -14.13 15.59
CA TYR A 358 12.78 -14.24 16.04
C TYR A 358 13.70 -13.51 15.06
N TYR A 359 14.46 -12.59 15.58
CA TYR A 359 15.49 -11.83 14.86
C TYR A 359 16.87 -12.28 15.35
N PRO A 360 17.59 -13.13 14.58
CA PRO A 360 18.88 -13.69 14.98
C PRO A 360 20.01 -12.66 15.12
#